data_dd24876f66a589c41fb2e329bce2930b
#
_entry.id   dd24876f66a589c41fb2e329bce2930b
#
_cell.length_a   1.000
_cell.length_b   1.000
_cell.length_c   1.000
_cell.angle_alpha   90.00
_cell.angle_beta   90.00
_cell.angle_gamma   90.00
#
_symmetry.space_group_name_H-M   'P 1'
#
loop_
_entity.id
_entity.type
_entity.pdbx_description
1 polymer ?
#
loop_
_entity_poly.entity_id
_entity_poly.type
_entity_poly.pdbx_seq_one_letter_code
_entity_poly.pdbx_strand_id
1 'polypeptide(L)'
;MDAKLIKRQFLREVADIASVLRIFEYAPDLMYFVKNTRGEIVACNRDFAQRMGGEEESEVLGKTAFDLCPRELAEQYTEDDQDVMQSGKDLVNRLELNQASDGELSWFLTTKVPIRGTDGRIVGIAGIARDIAKAQQVLAPYDEFESVIRFIREHLAESLSVPALAKMAGMSLSRFERRFKRVFGIPPSQYIVRIRVNQACQMLIGSKESIAMIAKAVGFYDQSALARAFTQIMGVSPTAYRKSRSIS
;
A
#
# COMPACT_ATOMS: atom_id res chain seq x y z
N MET A 1 27.02 -11.52 -2.70
CA MET A 1 26.68 -11.58 -1.25
C MET A 1 25.33 -12.23 -1.12
N ASP A 2 25.17 -13.23 -0.24
CA ASP A 2 23.90 -13.94 -0.05
C ASP A 2 22.84 -12.98 0.51
N ALA A 3 21.68 -12.87 -0.15
CA ALA A 3 20.58 -12.01 0.27
C ALA A 3 20.10 -12.31 1.70
N LYS A 4 20.18 -13.56 2.14
CA LYS A 4 19.85 -13.97 3.52
C LYS A 4 20.87 -13.41 4.52
N LEU A 5 22.13 -13.29 4.13
CA LEU A 5 23.18 -12.73 4.98
C LEU A 5 22.99 -11.22 5.15
N ILE A 6 22.70 -10.51 4.06
CA ILE A 6 22.38 -9.05 4.08
C ILE A 6 21.21 -8.79 5.03
N LYS A 7 20.11 -9.53 4.89
CA LYS A 7 18.94 -9.40 5.76
C LYS A 7 19.29 -9.62 7.23
N ARG A 8 20.04 -10.70 7.55
CA ARG A 8 20.43 -11.01 8.92
C ARG A 8 21.34 -9.94 9.53
N GLN A 9 22.27 -9.42 8.74
CA GLN A 9 23.20 -8.38 9.19
C GLN A 9 22.42 -7.10 9.49
N PHE A 10 21.58 -6.62 8.56
CA PHE A 10 20.75 -5.43 8.73
C PHE A 10 19.84 -5.53 9.97
N LEU A 11 19.13 -6.67 10.15
CA LEU A 11 18.24 -6.85 11.29
C LEU A 11 18.96 -6.89 12.65
N ARG A 12 20.24 -7.23 12.69
CA ARG A 12 21.06 -7.13 13.92
C ARG A 12 21.51 -5.69 14.23
N GLU A 13 21.59 -4.84 13.21
CA GLU A 13 21.94 -3.43 13.35
C GLU A 13 20.75 -2.57 13.77
N VAL A 14 19.51 -3.06 13.57
CA VAL A 14 18.29 -2.37 14.00
C VAL A 14 18.17 -2.49 15.53
N ALA A 15 18.57 -1.44 16.23
CA ALA A 15 18.50 -1.36 17.68
C ALA A 15 17.09 -1.01 18.18
N ASP A 16 16.32 -0.31 17.36
CA ASP A 16 15.02 0.23 17.73
C ASP A 16 13.93 -0.24 16.74
N ILE A 17 13.14 -1.23 17.17
CA ILE A 17 12.00 -1.73 16.41
C ILE A 17 10.87 -0.70 16.32
N ALA A 18 10.77 0.23 17.26
CA ALA A 18 9.75 1.28 17.24
C ALA A 18 9.90 2.19 16.02
N SER A 19 11.12 2.43 15.55
CA SER A 19 11.37 3.16 14.29
C SER A 19 10.74 2.48 13.08
N VAL A 20 10.72 1.14 13.04
CA VAL A 20 10.09 0.37 11.97
C VAL A 20 8.57 0.40 12.10
N LEU A 21 8.07 0.28 13.33
CA LEU A 21 6.62 0.27 13.61
C LEU A 21 5.98 1.64 13.33
N ARG A 22 6.75 2.74 13.46
CA ARG A 22 6.26 4.09 13.16
C ARG A 22 5.70 4.27 11.75
N ILE A 23 6.02 3.39 10.78
CA ILE A 23 5.43 3.44 9.43
C ILE A 23 3.90 3.30 9.46
N PHE A 24 3.36 2.59 10.47
CA PHE A 24 1.92 2.39 10.60
C PHE A 24 1.15 3.63 11.06
N GLU A 25 1.83 4.66 11.58
CA GLU A 25 1.21 5.96 11.88
C GLU A 25 0.74 6.71 10.62
N TYR A 26 1.29 6.33 9.45
CA TYR A 26 0.98 6.95 8.16
C TYR A 26 0.02 6.11 7.30
N ALA A 27 -0.58 5.06 7.87
CA ALA A 27 -1.54 4.19 7.17
C ALA A 27 -2.96 4.43 7.73
N PRO A 28 -3.77 5.31 7.11
CA PRO A 28 -5.02 5.83 7.70
C PRO A 28 -6.15 4.81 7.78
N ASP A 29 -6.03 3.66 7.14
CA ASP A 29 -6.99 2.56 7.16
C ASP A 29 -6.52 1.38 8.01
N LEU A 30 -5.33 1.50 8.64
CA LEU A 30 -4.68 0.39 9.31
C LEU A 30 -4.40 0.72 10.78
N MET A 31 -4.98 -0.06 11.66
CA MET A 31 -4.59 -0.10 13.06
C MET A 31 -3.51 -1.16 13.25
N TYR A 32 -2.47 -0.88 14.05
CA TYR A 32 -1.54 -1.90 14.51
C TYR A 32 -1.48 -1.93 16.04
N PHE A 33 -1.19 -3.10 16.58
CA PHE A 33 -1.02 -3.31 17.99
C PHE A 33 -0.04 -4.46 18.27
N VAL A 34 0.62 -4.35 19.41
CA VAL A 34 1.46 -5.41 19.97
C VAL A 34 0.98 -5.69 21.39
N LYS A 35 0.84 -6.97 21.73
CA LYS A 35 0.45 -7.41 23.07
C LYS A 35 1.45 -8.44 23.59
N ASN A 36 1.72 -8.41 24.90
CA ASN A 36 2.49 -9.44 25.58
C ASN A 36 1.65 -10.69 25.85
N THR A 37 2.24 -11.71 26.49
CA THR A 37 1.56 -12.98 26.82
C THR A 37 0.42 -12.84 27.82
N ARG A 38 0.30 -11.71 28.51
CA ARG A 38 -0.82 -11.41 29.42
C ARG A 38 -1.97 -10.68 28.73
N GLY A 39 -1.84 -10.39 27.40
CA GLY A 39 -2.81 -9.62 26.64
C GLY A 39 -2.71 -8.11 26.87
N GLU A 40 -1.67 -7.65 27.59
CA GLU A 40 -1.42 -6.23 27.80
C GLU A 40 -0.84 -5.59 26.52
N ILE A 41 -1.38 -4.44 26.13
CA ILE A 41 -0.90 -3.65 25.00
C ILE A 41 0.47 -3.07 25.34
N VAL A 42 1.47 -3.33 24.52
CA VAL A 42 2.84 -2.84 24.69
C VAL A 42 3.28 -1.88 23.59
N ALA A 43 2.57 -1.84 22.46
CA ALA A 43 2.71 -0.83 21.41
C ALA A 43 1.46 -0.80 20.54
N CYS A 44 1.12 0.37 20.02
CA CYS A 44 0.07 0.53 19.01
C CYS A 44 0.22 1.85 18.26
N ASN A 45 -0.51 2.04 17.14
CA ASN A 45 -0.62 3.35 16.54
C ASN A 45 -1.81 4.13 17.09
N ARG A 46 -1.85 5.42 16.75
CA ARG A 46 -2.89 6.35 17.22
C ARG A 46 -4.30 5.89 16.83
N ASP A 47 -4.49 5.36 15.63
CA ASP A 47 -5.80 4.88 15.15
C ASP A 47 -6.32 3.71 16.01
N PHE A 48 -5.44 2.81 16.48
CA PHE A 48 -5.81 1.77 17.42
C PHE A 48 -6.16 2.35 18.79
N ALA A 49 -5.35 3.27 19.33
CA ALA A 49 -5.62 3.91 20.62
C ALA A 49 -6.98 4.61 20.62
N GLN A 50 -7.28 5.40 19.56
CA GLN A 50 -8.58 6.09 19.42
C GLN A 50 -9.75 5.10 19.32
N ARG A 51 -9.58 4.01 18.60
CA ARG A 51 -10.61 2.96 18.53
C ARG A 51 -10.89 2.32 19.89
N MET A 52 -9.88 2.21 20.72
CA MET A 52 -9.97 1.68 22.08
C MET A 52 -10.38 2.72 23.14
N GLY A 53 -10.75 3.94 22.72
CA GLY A 53 -11.25 5.00 23.61
C GLY A 53 -10.17 5.88 24.24
N GLY A 54 -8.91 5.78 23.81
CA GLY A 54 -7.84 6.72 24.15
C GLY A 54 -7.64 7.74 23.02
N GLU A 55 -6.92 8.82 23.30
CA GLU A 55 -6.49 9.78 22.26
C GLU A 55 -5.08 9.46 21.75
N GLU A 56 -4.24 8.90 22.60
CA GLU A 56 -2.86 8.55 22.31
C GLU A 56 -2.49 7.16 22.84
N GLU A 57 -1.39 6.61 22.31
CA GLU A 57 -0.85 5.30 22.71
C GLU A 57 -0.69 5.14 24.23
N SER A 58 -0.15 6.18 24.88
CA SER A 58 0.12 6.18 26.35
C SER A 58 -1.10 5.86 27.21
N GLU A 59 -2.30 6.15 26.71
CA GLU A 59 -3.54 5.94 27.46
C GLU A 59 -4.04 4.49 27.42
N VAL A 60 -3.54 3.68 26.48
CA VAL A 60 -3.94 2.28 26.31
C VAL A 60 -2.82 1.30 26.67
N LEU A 61 -1.57 1.75 26.81
CA LEU A 61 -0.45 0.91 27.20
C LEU A 61 -0.70 0.23 28.56
N GLY A 62 -0.35 -1.05 28.65
CA GLY A 62 -0.52 -1.89 29.84
C GLY A 62 -1.96 -2.36 30.09
N LYS A 63 -2.94 -1.85 29.33
CA LYS A 63 -4.34 -2.30 29.41
C LYS A 63 -4.56 -3.55 28.58
N THR A 64 -5.56 -4.33 28.95
CA THR A 64 -6.04 -5.51 28.22
C THR A 64 -7.34 -5.20 27.46
N ALA A 65 -7.80 -6.13 26.64
CA ALA A 65 -9.09 -6.00 25.98
C ALA A 65 -10.25 -5.85 26.98
N PHE A 66 -10.17 -6.49 28.15
CA PHE A 66 -11.20 -6.41 29.20
C PHE A 66 -11.29 -5.03 29.86
N ASP A 67 -10.22 -4.23 29.80
CA ASP A 67 -10.20 -2.86 30.32
C ASP A 67 -10.78 -1.84 29.33
N LEU A 68 -10.85 -2.20 28.04
CA LEU A 68 -11.10 -1.26 26.94
C LEU A 68 -12.35 -1.58 26.13
N CYS A 69 -12.84 -2.82 26.15
CA CYS A 69 -13.92 -3.29 25.29
C CYS A 69 -15.05 -3.93 26.11
N PRO A 70 -16.28 -3.99 25.59
CA PRO A 70 -17.33 -4.85 26.12
C PRO A 70 -16.85 -6.29 26.28
N ARG A 71 -17.34 -6.96 27.31
CA ARG A 71 -16.84 -8.28 27.72
C ARG A 71 -16.86 -9.32 26.60
N GLU A 72 -17.91 -9.36 25.83
CA GLU A 72 -18.09 -10.32 24.72
C GLU A 72 -17.02 -10.16 23.64
N LEU A 73 -16.65 -8.91 23.31
CA LEU A 73 -15.57 -8.62 22.36
C LEU A 73 -14.20 -8.92 22.99
N ALA A 74 -14.02 -8.58 24.26
CA ALA A 74 -12.76 -8.85 24.96
C ALA A 74 -12.47 -10.35 25.03
N GLU A 75 -13.50 -11.18 25.29
CA GLU A 75 -13.39 -12.64 25.28
C GLU A 75 -12.96 -13.15 23.90
N GLN A 76 -13.63 -12.70 22.81
CA GLN A 76 -13.28 -13.10 21.45
C GLN A 76 -11.84 -12.71 21.07
N TYR A 77 -11.44 -11.47 21.37
CA TYR A 77 -10.08 -11.02 21.05
C TYR A 77 -9.02 -11.81 21.82
N THR A 78 -9.33 -12.14 23.08
CA THR A 78 -8.42 -12.88 23.94
C THR A 78 -8.29 -14.33 23.49
N GLU A 79 -9.38 -15.00 23.08
CA GLU A 79 -9.35 -16.34 22.51
C GLU A 79 -8.48 -16.38 21.26
N ASP A 80 -8.67 -15.46 20.31
CA ASP A 80 -7.86 -15.37 19.09
C ASP A 80 -6.37 -15.12 19.40
N ASP A 81 -6.08 -14.24 20.34
CA ASP A 81 -4.72 -13.94 20.76
C ASP A 81 -4.05 -15.19 21.39
N GLN A 82 -4.80 -15.94 22.21
CA GLN A 82 -4.34 -17.19 22.82
C GLN A 82 -4.11 -18.29 21.79
N ASP A 83 -5.02 -18.43 20.81
CA ASP A 83 -4.88 -19.41 19.72
C ASP A 83 -3.61 -19.17 18.91
N VAL A 84 -3.30 -17.91 18.58
CA VAL A 84 -2.06 -17.54 17.88
C VAL A 84 -0.83 -17.85 18.74
N MET A 85 -0.88 -17.54 20.05
CA MET A 85 0.24 -17.81 20.95
C MET A 85 0.46 -19.31 21.19
N GLN A 86 -0.61 -20.10 21.34
CA GLN A 86 -0.51 -21.54 21.60
C GLN A 86 -0.13 -22.34 20.36
N SER A 87 -0.76 -22.03 19.23
CA SER A 87 -0.47 -22.74 17.97
C SER A 87 0.86 -22.30 17.34
N GLY A 88 1.33 -21.09 17.64
CA GLY A 88 2.49 -20.47 16.99
C GLY A 88 2.28 -20.21 15.50
N LYS A 89 1.03 -20.21 15.03
CA LYS A 89 0.63 -19.97 13.63
C LYS A 89 0.00 -18.58 13.49
N ASP A 90 0.16 -18.01 12.31
CA ASP A 90 -0.47 -16.74 11.96
C ASP A 90 -1.98 -16.92 11.79
N LEU A 91 -2.75 -15.96 12.28
CA LEU A 91 -4.15 -15.75 11.93
C LEU A 91 -4.19 -14.67 10.83
N VAL A 92 -4.69 -15.00 9.64
CA VAL A 92 -4.58 -14.13 8.48
C VAL A 92 -5.95 -13.76 7.92
N ASN A 93 -6.18 -12.44 7.73
CA ASN A 93 -7.37 -11.89 7.08
C ASN A 93 -8.69 -12.37 7.69
N ARG A 94 -8.76 -12.48 9.01
CA ARG A 94 -10.01 -12.79 9.70
C ARG A 94 -10.96 -11.60 9.62
N LEU A 95 -12.15 -11.85 9.12
CA LEU A 95 -13.21 -10.84 9.07
C LEU A 95 -13.86 -10.75 10.45
N GLU A 96 -13.80 -9.58 11.05
CA GLU A 96 -14.32 -9.30 12.40
C GLU A 96 -15.23 -8.08 12.37
N LEU A 97 -16.32 -8.13 13.11
CA LEU A 97 -17.16 -6.96 13.38
C LEU A 97 -16.70 -6.35 14.72
N ASN A 98 -16.16 -5.14 14.66
CA ASN A 98 -15.66 -4.45 15.83
C ASN A 98 -16.52 -3.23 16.16
N GLN A 99 -16.73 -2.99 17.44
CA GLN A 99 -17.42 -1.82 17.95
C GLN A 99 -16.41 -0.78 18.45
N ALA A 100 -16.58 0.47 18.05
CA ALA A 100 -15.82 1.59 18.60
C ALA A 100 -16.38 1.99 19.98
N SER A 101 -15.60 2.80 20.71
CA SER A 101 -16.00 3.33 22.02
C SER A 101 -17.29 4.17 21.99
N ASP A 102 -17.62 4.78 20.84
CA ASP A 102 -18.86 5.52 20.57
C ASP A 102 -20.03 4.63 20.16
N GLY A 103 -19.84 3.31 20.05
CA GLY A 103 -20.84 2.33 19.66
C GLY A 103 -20.94 2.07 18.17
N GLU A 104 -20.14 2.75 17.32
CA GLU A 104 -20.13 2.50 15.86
C GLU A 104 -19.59 1.11 15.55
N LEU A 105 -20.33 0.35 14.72
CA LEU A 105 -19.93 -0.97 14.24
C LEU A 105 -19.24 -0.86 12.89
N SER A 106 -18.08 -1.46 12.76
CA SER A 106 -17.31 -1.50 11.50
C SER A 106 -16.72 -2.89 11.27
N TRP A 107 -16.59 -3.26 9.99
CA TRP A 107 -15.95 -4.49 9.58
C TRP A 107 -14.44 -4.30 9.40
N PHE A 108 -13.67 -5.22 9.98
CA PHE A 108 -12.21 -5.24 9.92
C PHE A 108 -11.70 -6.54 9.32
N LEU A 109 -10.58 -6.46 8.60
CA LEU A 109 -9.74 -7.60 8.27
C LEU A 109 -8.55 -7.59 9.21
N THR A 110 -8.52 -8.56 10.13
CA THR A 110 -7.50 -8.69 11.17
C THR A 110 -6.50 -9.79 10.81
N THR A 111 -5.22 -9.48 10.96
CA THR A 111 -4.12 -10.44 10.89
C THR A 111 -3.31 -10.35 12.16
N LYS A 112 -3.02 -11.49 12.79
CA LYS A 112 -2.22 -11.58 14.01
C LYS A 112 -1.09 -12.57 13.81
N VAL A 113 0.11 -12.25 14.28
CA VAL A 113 1.29 -13.11 14.19
C VAL A 113 1.95 -13.27 15.55
N PRO A 114 2.52 -14.44 15.89
CA PRO A 114 3.24 -14.63 17.15
C PRO A 114 4.60 -13.93 17.10
N ILE A 115 4.93 -13.20 18.16
CA ILE A 115 6.27 -12.62 18.36
C ILE A 115 7.12 -13.60 19.15
N ARG A 116 8.33 -13.88 18.63
CA ARG A 116 9.29 -14.76 19.31
C ARG A 116 10.42 -13.94 19.91
N GLY A 117 10.72 -14.23 21.16
CA GLY A 117 11.89 -13.74 21.86
C GLY A 117 13.19 -14.32 21.32
N THR A 118 14.30 -13.84 21.83
CA THR A 118 15.66 -14.28 21.44
C THR A 118 15.92 -15.75 21.77
N ASP A 119 15.19 -16.31 22.72
CA ASP A 119 15.22 -17.72 23.12
C ASP A 119 14.28 -18.62 22.29
N GLY A 120 13.56 -18.04 21.30
CA GLY A 120 12.61 -18.70 20.42
C GLY A 120 11.21 -18.92 21.01
N ARG A 121 11.00 -18.63 22.30
CA ARG A 121 9.67 -18.70 22.92
C ARG A 121 8.78 -17.57 22.43
N ILE A 122 7.47 -17.81 22.41
CA ILE A 122 6.49 -16.76 22.10
C ILE A 122 6.38 -15.83 23.31
N VAL A 123 6.63 -14.54 23.07
CA VAL A 123 6.60 -13.48 24.08
C VAL A 123 5.40 -12.56 23.92
N GLY A 124 4.58 -12.78 22.90
CA GLY A 124 3.39 -11.99 22.61
C GLY A 124 2.93 -12.17 21.18
N ILE A 125 2.08 -11.25 20.74
CA ILE A 125 1.59 -11.16 19.38
C ILE A 125 1.75 -9.75 18.84
N ALA A 126 1.91 -9.64 17.50
CA ALA A 126 1.65 -8.40 16.76
C ALA A 126 0.42 -8.60 15.89
N GLY A 127 -0.39 -7.57 15.74
CA GLY A 127 -1.57 -7.59 14.89
C GLY A 127 -1.75 -6.31 14.10
N ILE A 128 -2.38 -6.47 12.96
CA ILE A 128 -2.93 -5.36 12.18
C ILE A 128 -4.42 -5.61 11.98
N ALA A 129 -5.20 -4.54 12.05
CA ALA A 129 -6.62 -4.58 11.72
C ALA A 129 -6.92 -3.45 10.71
N ARG A 130 -7.41 -3.83 9.53
CA ARG A 130 -7.75 -2.90 8.47
C ARG A 130 -9.24 -2.61 8.50
N ASP A 131 -9.61 -1.33 8.68
CA ASP A 131 -10.98 -0.85 8.54
C ASP A 131 -11.40 -0.86 7.08
N ILE A 132 -12.38 -1.70 6.71
CA ILE A 132 -12.83 -1.86 5.33
C ILE A 132 -13.50 -0.58 4.82
N ALA A 133 -14.24 0.13 5.66
CA ALA A 133 -14.91 1.37 5.27
C ALA A 133 -13.90 2.50 5.07
N LYS A 134 -12.92 2.65 5.97
CA LYS A 134 -11.81 3.62 5.81
C LYS A 134 -10.97 3.29 4.58
N ALA A 135 -10.64 2.02 4.33
CA ALA A 135 -9.90 1.62 3.13
C ALA A 135 -10.63 2.02 1.85
N GLN A 136 -11.95 1.82 1.79
CA GLN A 136 -12.76 2.29 0.66
C GLN A 136 -12.72 3.82 0.52
N GLN A 137 -12.81 4.58 1.61
CA GLN A 137 -12.71 6.04 1.57
C GLN A 137 -11.34 6.52 1.09
N VAL A 138 -10.25 5.87 1.48
CA VAL A 138 -8.88 6.16 1.00
C VAL A 138 -8.77 5.90 -0.50
N LEU A 139 -9.44 4.86 -1.01
CA LEU A 139 -9.44 4.50 -2.42
C LEU A 139 -10.43 5.31 -3.26
N ALA A 140 -11.50 5.84 -2.68
CA ALA A 140 -12.55 6.58 -3.40
C ALA A 140 -12.03 7.72 -4.33
N PRO A 141 -10.97 8.48 -3.97
CA PRO A 141 -10.38 9.44 -4.90
C PRO A 141 -9.82 8.82 -6.17
N TYR A 142 -9.40 7.55 -6.13
CA TYR A 142 -8.90 6.80 -7.28
C TYR A 142 -10.04 6.23 -8.12
N ASP A 143 -11.14 5.81 -7.48
CA ASP A 143 -12.35 5.28 -8.13
C ASP A 143 -12.98 6.32 -9.06
N GLU A 144 -12.91 7.61 -8.69
CA GLU A 144 -13.38 8.73 -9.52
C GLU A 144 -12.71 8.76 -10.91
N PHE A 145 -11.48 8.23 -11.01
CA PHE A 145 -10.70 8.19 -12.25
C PHE A 145 -10.58 6.78 -12.85
N GLU A 146 -11.21 5.76 -12.28
CA GLU A 146 -11.06 4.38 -12.74
C GLU A 146 -11.37 4.22 -14.24
N SER A 147 -12.50 4.77 -14.69
CA SER A 147 -12.90 4.72 -16.10
C SER A 147 -11.91 5.44 -17.02
N VAL A 148 -11.38 6.58 -16.57
CA VAL A 148 -10.37 7.36 -17.29
C VAL A 148 -9.05 6.59 -17.38
N ILE A 149 -8.59 6.00 -16.29
CA ILE A 149 -7.35 5.23 -16.26
C ILE A 149 -7.45 3.99 -17.13
N ARG A 150 -8.58 3.29 -17.07
CA ARG A 150 -8.85 2.15 -17.93
C ARG A 150 -8.83 2.55 -19.39
N PHE A 151 -9.53 3.62 -19.76
CA PHE A 151 -9.54 4.15 -21.14
C PHE A 151 -8.14 4.53 -21.62
N ILE A 152 -7.34 5.22 -20.80
CA ILE A 152 -5.94 5.54 -21.16
C ILE A 152 -5.15 4.27 -21.47
N ARG A 153 -5.28 3.21 -20.67
CA ARG A 153 -4.53 1.96 -20.87
C ARG A 153 -4.95 1.22 -22.14
N GLU A 154 -6.24 1.19 -22.44
CA GLU A 154 -6.79 0.50 -23.59
C GLU A 154 -6.49 1.23 -24.91
N HIS A 155 -6.30 2.57 -24.88
CA HIS A 155 -6.14 3.42 -26.05
C HIS A 155 -4.77 4.11 -26.12
N LEU A 156 -3.72 3.50 -25.54
CA LEU A 156 -2.38 4.12 -25.42
C LEU A 156 -1.76 4.51 -26.76
N ALA A 157 -2.03 3.71 -27.80
CA ALA A 157 -1.52 3.96 -29.16
C ALA A 157 -2.21 5.15 -29.86
N GLU A 158 -3.36 5.57 -29.35
CA GLU A 158 -4.18 6.61 -29.97
C GLU A 158 -3.83 8.01 -29.46
N SER A 159 -4.38 9.02 -30.14
CA SER A 159 -4.26 10.42 -29.70
C SER A 159 -5.18 10.66 -28.48
N LEU A 160 -4.61 10.67 -27.29
CA LEU A 160 -5.35 10.92 -26.06
C LEU A 160 -5.43 12.42 -25.77
N SER A 161 -6.65 12.95 -25.76
CA SER A 161 -6.93 14.36 -25.48
C SER A 161 -7.33 14.57 -24.02
N VAL A 162 -6.58 15.37 -23.26
CA VAL A 162 -6.91 15.69 -21.86
C VAL A 162 -8.31 16.31 -21.71
N PRO A 163 -8.78 17.22 -22.60
CA PRO A 163 -10.17 17.69 -22.58
C PRO A 163 -11.21 16.56 -22.75
N ALA A 164 -10.95 15.56 -23.61
CA ALA A 164 -11.84 14.42 -23.77
C ALA A 164 -11.90 13.55 -22.50
N LEU A 165 -10.76 13.33 -21.86
CA LEU A 165 -10.68 12.62 -20.57
C LEU A 165 -11.43 13.38 -19.46
N ALA A 166 -11.32 14.71 -19.42
CA ALA A 166 -12.08 15.53 -18.49
C ALA A 166 -13.59 15.39 -18.69
N LYS A 167 -14.06 15.39 -19.94
CA LYS A 167 -15.48 15.16 -20.28
C LYS A 167 -15.94 13.76 -19.86
N MET A 168 -15.10 12.74 -20.05
CA MET A 168 -15.38 11.37 -19.61
C MET A 168 -15.56 11.31 -18.08
N ALA A 169 -14.74 12.04 -17.32
CA ALA A 169 -14.86 12.14 -15.85
C ALA A 169 -16.02 13.07 -15.40
N GLY A 170 -16.82 13.63 -16.29
CA GLY A 170 -17.89 14.56 -15.95
C GLY A 170 -17.40 15.88 -15.35
N MET A 171 -16.19 16.32 -15.72
CA MET A 171 -15.54 17.50 -15.14
C MET A 171 -15.18 18.56 -16.18
N SER A 172 -15.12 19.82 -15.74
CA SER A 172 -14.41 20.85 -16.54
C SER A 172 -12.92 20.54 -16.58
N LEU A 173 -12.23 20.95 -17.65
CA LEU A 173 -10.80 20.70 -17.84
C LEU A 173 -9.96 21.14 -16.61
N SER A 174 -10.17 22.36 -16.13
CA SER A 174 -9.42 22.90 -14.98
C SER A 174 -9.66 22.12 -13.68
N ARG A 175 -10.91 21.66 -13.45
CA ARG A 175 -11.24 20.81 -12.28
C ARG A 175 -10.57 19.45 -12.41
N PHE A 176 -10.62 18.84 -13.60
CA PHE A 176 -10.01 17.56 -13.89
C PHE A 176 -8.50 17.58 -13.66
N GLU A 177 -7.77 18.52 -14.27
CA GLU A 177 -6.32 18.64 -14.12
C GLU A 177 -5.90 18.83 -12.66
N ARG A 178 -6.58 19.70 -11.92
CA ARG A 178 -6.29 19.95 -10.50
C ARG A 178 -6.54 18.72 -9.63
N ARG A 179 -7.69 18.02 -9.80
CA ARG A 179 -8.02 16.83 -9.03
C ARG A 179 -7.12 15.66 -9.39
N PHE A 180 -6.91 15.44 -10.69
CA PHE A 180 -6.02 14.39 -11.18
C PHE A 180 -4.60 14.54 -10.61
N LYS A 181 -4.04 15.75 -10.67
CA LYS A 181 -2.73 16.05 -10.08
C LYS A 181 -2.71 15.82 -8.56
N ARG A 182 -3.81 16.14 -7.86
CA ARG A 182 -3.91 15.89 -6.41
C ARG A 182 -3.88 14.39 -6.10
N VAL A 183 -4.58 13.57 -6.87
CA VAL A 183 -4.70 12.12 -6.65
C VAL A 183 -3.43 11.38 -7.11
N PHE A 184 -2.91 11.69 -8.29
CA PHE A 184 -1.79 10.96 -8.89
C PHE A 184 -0.42 11.65 -8.73
N GLY A 185 -0.37 12.82 -8.12
CA GLY A 185 0.86 13.58 -7.89
C GLY A 185 1.41 14.30 -9.14
N ILE A 186 0.89 13.97 -10.33
CA ILE A 186 1.36 14.50 -11.63
C ILE A 186 0.18 14.89 -12.51
N PRO A 187 0.35 15.84 -13.45
CA PRO A 187 -0.68 16.20 -14.43
C PRO A 187 -1.08 15.03 -15.34
N PRO A 188 -2.33 15.01 -15.89
CA PRO A 188 -2.81 13.95 -16.77
C PRO A 188 -1.92 13.70 -17.99
N SER A 189 -1.43 14.75 -18.62
CA SER A 189 -0.53 14.64 -19.78
C SER A 189 0.78 13.93 -19.43
N GLN A 190 1.37 14.22 -18.28
CA GLN A 190 2.58 13.53 -17.80
C GLN A 190 2.29 12.08 -17.42
N TYR A 191 1.11 11.81 -16.86
CA TYR A 191 0.68 10.46 -16.54
C TYR A 191 0.61 9.59 -17.81
N ILE A 192 -0.03 10.08 -18.88
CA ILE A 192 -0.10 9.39 -20.18
C ILE A 192 1.31 9.06 -20.70
N VAL A 193 2.21 10.05 -20.69
CA VAL A 193 3.61 9.84 -21.13
C VAL A 193 4.30 8.76 -20.29
N ARG A 194 4.13 8.76 -18.96
CA ARG A 194 4.71 7.73 -18.08
C ARG A 194 4.18 6.33 -18.38
N ILE A 195 2.87 6.18 -18.60
CA ILE A 195 2.28 4.88 -18.98
C ILE A 195 2.81 4.40 -20.31
N ARG A 196 2.94 5.28 -21.32
CA ARG A 196 3.54 4.96 -22.62
C ARG A 196 5.00 4.49 -22.49
N VAL A 197 5.80 5.19 -21.70
CA VAL A 197 7.19 4.79 -21.44
C VAL A 197 7.26 3.45 -20.72
N ASN A 198 6.38 3.22 -19.74
CA ASN A 198 6.31 1.92 -19.04
C ASN A 198 5.98 0.76 -20.00
N GLN A 199 5.01 0.97 -20.90
CA GLN A 199 4.66 -0.01 -21.92
C GLN A 199 5.82 -0.23 -22.91
N ALA A 200 6.54 0.85 -23.28
CA ALA A 200 7.74 0.74 -24.11
C ALA A 200 8.84 -0.08 -23.42
N CYS A 201 9.03 0.05 -22.11
CA CYS A 201 9.97 -0.78 -21.35
C CYS A 201 9.66 -2.27 -21.50
N GLN A 202 8.38 -2.65 -21.37
CA GLN A 202 7.96 -4.04 -21.52
C GLN A 202 8.22 -4.57 -22.93
N MET A 203 7.89 -3.77 -23.97
CA MET A 203 8.14 -4.15 -25.37
C MET A 203 9.64 -4.22 -25.71
N LEU A 204 10.44 -3.33 -25.15
CA LEU A 204 11.90 -3.33 -25.34
C LEU A 204 12.57 -4.62 -24.83
N ILE A 205 12.02 -5.20 -23.74
CA ILE A 205 12.52 -6.46 -23.16
C ILE A 205 11.90 -7.67 -23.86
N GLY A 206 10.59 -7.62 -24.11
CA GLY A 206 9.79 -8.75 -24.58
C GLY A 206 9.77 -8.96 -26.09
N SER A 207 10.32 -8.02 -26.90
CA SER A 207 10.30 -8.13 -28.35
C SER A 207 11.60 -7.70 -29.00
N LYS A 208 11.78 -8.13 -30.28
CA LYS A 208 12.88 -7.68 -31.16
C LYS A 208 12.47 -6.52 -32.08
N GLU A 209 11.30 -5.93 -31.86
CA GLU A 209 10.81 -4.83 -32.68
C GLU A 209 11.75 -3.61 -32.65
N SER A 210 11.79 -2.86 -33.74
CA SER A 210 12.58 -1.62 -33.80
C SER A 210 12.05 -0.58 -32.82
N ILE A 211 12.92 0.32 -32.37
CA ILE A 211 12.50 1.41 -31.47
C ILE A 211 11.42 2.29 -32.13
N ALA A 212 11.47 2.45 -33.45
CA ALA A 212 10.46 3.20 -34.21
C ALA A 212 9.10 2.50 -34.18
N MET A 213 9.06 1.17 -34.31
CA MET A 213 7.83 0.39 -34.22
C MET A 213 7.24 0.47 -32.82
N ILE A 214 8.06 0.30 -31.77
CA ILE A 214 7.64 0.44 -30.39
C ILE A 214 7.08 1.84 -30.12
N ALA A 215 7.76 2.90 -30.60
CA ALA A 215 7.29 4.28 -30.43
C ALA A 215 5.85 4.44 -30.95
N LYS A 216 5.60 3.94 -32.15
CA LYS A 216 4.26 3.98 -32.76
C LYS A 216 3.24 3.13 -31.99
N ALA A 217 3.61 1.92 -31.59
CA ALA A 217 2.75 1.01 -30.88
C ALA A 217 2.30 1.55 -29.50
N VAL A 218 3.14 2.35 -28.83
CA VAL A 218 2.80 2.97 -27.55
C VAL A 218 2.27 4.41 -27.66
N GLY A 219 2.03 4.91 -28.89
CA GLY A 219 1.37 6.19 -29.14
C GLY A 219 2.27 7.43 -29.17
N PHE A 220 3.59 7.27 -29.36
CA PHE A 220 4.45 8.40 -29.70
C PHE A 220 4.42 8.67 -31.20
N TYR A 221 4.55 9.94 -31.57
CA TYR A 221 4.57 10.36 -32.98
C TYR A 221 5.73 9.71 -33.76
N ASP A 222 6.91 9.66 -33.14
CA ASP A 222 8.11 9.08 -33.76
C ASP A 222 9.08 8.54 -32.70
N GLN A 223 10.16 7.90 -33.18
CA GLN A 223 11.23 7.36 -32.34
C GLN A 223 11.92 8.43 -31.48
N SER A 224 12.06 9.65 -32.01
CA SER A 224 12.73 10.76 -31.34
C SER A 224 11.91 11.25 -30.13
N ALA A 225 10.58 11.31 -30.28
CA ALA A 225 9.66 11.66 -29.22
C ALA A 225 9.70 10.61 -28.08
N LEU A 226 9.67 9.32 -28.45
CA LEU A 226 9.87 8.25 -27.45
C LEU A 226 11.24 8.38 -26.77
N ALA A 227 12.32 8.55 -27.53
CA ALA A 227 13.68 8.59 -26.97
C ALA A 227 13.85 9.74 -25.96
N ARG A 228 13.33 10.93 -26.25
CA ARG A 228 13.35 12.08 -25.34
C ARG A 228 12.57 11.78 -24.04
N ALA A 229 11.33 11.35 -24.16
CA ALA A 229 10.48 11.05 -23.01
C ALA A 229 11.05 9.89 -22.17
N PHE A 230 11.53 8.85 -22.84
CA PHE A 230 12.14 7.68 -22.20
C PHE A 230 13.39 8.05 -21.42
N THR A 231 14.32 8.83 -22.04
CA THR A 231 15.55 9.25 -21.36
C THR A 231 15.26 10.18 -20.19
N GLN A 232 14.28 11.07 -20.33
CA GLN A 232 13.85 11.95 -19.24
C GLN A 232 13.31 11.17 -18.02
N ILE A 233 12.59 10.07 -18.26
CA ILE A 233 11.93 9.29 -17.18
C ILE A 233 12.86 8.20 -16.63
N MET A 234 13.60 7.51 -17.52
CA MET A 234 14.39 6.32 -17.17
C MET A 234 15.88 6.62 -16.96
N GLY A 235 16.34 7.82 -17.28
CA GLY A 235 17.76 8.21 -17.18
C GLY A 235 18.67 7.62 -18.25
N VAL A 236 18.18 6.72 -19.11
CA VAL A 236 18.94 6.04 -20.18
C VAL A 236 18.13 5.99 -21.46
N SER A 237 18.81 5.86 -22.63
CA SER A 237 18.09 5.72 -23.92
C SER A 237 17.39 4.37 -24.03
N PRO A 238 16.32 4.26 -24.88
CA PRO A 238 15.63 2.99 -25.15
C PRO A 238 16.59 1.89 -25.63
N THR A 239 17.56 2.25 -26.47
CA THR A 239 18.57 1.29 -26.98
C THR A 239 19.48 0.78 -25.86
N ALA A 240 19.97 1.68 -24.98
CA ALA A 240 20.80 1.31 -23.85
C ALA A 240 20.00 0.44 -22.86
N TYR A 241 18.74 0.78 -22.60
CA TYR A 241 17.84 0.01 -21.76
C TYR A 241 17.62 -1.41 -22.28
N ARG A 242 17.34 -1.57 -23.59
CA ARG A 242 17.23 -2.89 -24.23
C ARG A 242 18.51 -3.70 -24.03
N LYS A 243 19.67 -3.09 -24.37
CA LYS A 243 20.96 -3.78 -24.25
C LYS A 243 21.28 -4.24 -22.82
N SER A 244 20.95 -3.44 -21.81
CA SER A 244 21.23 -3.78 -20.41
C SER A 244 20.30 -4.87 -19.85
N ARG A 245 19.13 -5.10 -20.48
CA ARG A 245 18.14 -6.09 -20.05
C ARG A 245 18.07 -7.33 -20.94
N SER A 246 18.67 -7.29 -22.14
CA SER A 246 18.87 -8.45 -22.99
C SER A 246 20.09 -9.25 -22.48
N ILE A 247 19.97 -9.80 -21.26
CA ILE A 247 20.94 -10.78 -20.79
C ILE A 247 20.38 -12.15 -21.16
N SER A 248 21.10 -12.78 -22.04
CA SER A 248 21.13 -14.15 -22.58
C SER A 248 20.09 -15.11 -22.07
#